data_d457db3ca8ab9c438a1d4b79ce897f08
#
_entry.id   d457db3ca8ab9c438a1d4b79ce897f08
#
_cell.length_a   1.000
_cell.length_b   1.000
_cell.length_c   1.000
_cell.angle_alpha   90.00
_cell.angle_beta   90.00
_cell.angle_gamma   90.00
#
_symmetry.space_group_name_H-M   'P 1'
#
loop_
_entity.id
_entity.type
_entity.pdbx_description
1 polymer ?
#
loop_
_entity_poly.entity_id
_entity_poly.type
_entity_poly.pdbx_seq_one_letter_code
_entity_poly.pdbx_strand_id
1 'polypeptide(L)'
;MYPQENGKKVKLYTGSYNAPVVTGDGSVYLGNGQGICLWEFDESTGEVRLEESWPEALNASWLTISPDGKMLYAVNELDDYEGTMGGALSAYRIDMQGYLAADSILPVMGAAPCHVSCDGSGRHVFTANYNGGSMSCFRLSQDGGLAEMDGQLVHSFGEKENADGRE
;
A
#
# COMPACT_ATOMS: atom_id res chain seq x y z
N MET A 1 -2.53 -45.58 -7.56
CA MET A 1 -1.95 -44.37 -8.16
C MET A 1 -3.06 -43.32 -8.09
N TYR A 2 -3.02 -42.41 -7.13
CA TYR A 2 -4.01 -41.32 -7.02
C TYR A 2 -3.75 -40.34 -8.17
N PRO A 3 -4.78 -39.81 -8.85
CA PRO A 3 -4.58 -38.77 -9.85
C PRO A 3 -3.93 -37.60 -9.14
N GLN A 4 -2.82 -37.12 -9.67
CA GLN A 4 -2.23 -35.84 -9.28
C GLN A 4 -3.24 -34.79 -9.75
N GLU A 5 -4.00 -34.21 -8.83
CA GLU A 5 -4.75 -32.99 -9.13
C GLU A 5 -3.69 -31.95 -9.53
N ASN A 6 -3.80 -31.42 -10.75
CA ASN A 6 -2.98 -30.29 -11.17
C ASN A 6 -3.23 -29.18 -10.16
N GLY A 7 -2.22 -28.85 -9.35
CA GLY A 7 -2.31 -27.84 -8.33
C GLY A 7 -2.79 -26.53 -8.93
N LYS A 8 -3.66 -25.85 -8.20
CA LYS A 8 -4.12 -24.52 -8.60
C LYS A 8 -2.95 -23.55 -8.45
N LYS A 9 -2.67 -22.81 -9.51
CA LYS A 9 -1.72 -21.71 -9.49
C LYS A 9 -2.43 -20.42 -9.13
N VAL A 10 -1.89 -19.69 -8.17
CA VAL A 10 -2.45 -18.46 -7.64
C VAL A 10 -1.45 -17.32 -7.83
N LYS A 11 -1.94 -16.16 -8.20
CA LYS A 11 -1.14 -14.94 -8.27
C LYS A 11 -1.15 -14.24 -6.92
N LEU A 12 0.03 -13.85 -6.45
CA LEU A 12 0.24 -13.13 -5.20
C LEU A 12 0.98 -11.82 -5.47
N TYR A 13 0.55 -10.74 -4.82
CA TYR A 13 1.30 -9.49 -4.80
C TYR A 13 1.95 -9.29 -3.44
N THR A 14 3.20 -8.85 -3.45
CA THR A 14 3.91 -8.40 -2.24
C THR A 14 4.44 -7.00 -2.46
N GLY A 15 4.39 -6.19 -1.40
CA GLY A 15 5.05 -4.90 -1.38
C GLY A 15 6.29 -4.93 -0.50
N SER A 16 7.24 -4.06 -0.74
CA SER A 16 8.50 -4.00 0.00
C SER A 16 9.10 -2.60 0.02
N TYR A 17 9.94 -2.34 1.04
CA TYR A 17 10.76 -1.14 1.07
C TYR A 17 11.93 -1.27 0.09
N ASN A 18 12.05 -0.30 -0.81
CA ASN A 18 13.10 -0.22 -1.83
C ASN A 18 13.76 1.17 -1.92
N ALA A 19 13.44 2.06 -0.99
CA ALA A 19 14.05 3.37 -0.81
C ALA A 19 14.42 3.57 0.67
N PRO A 20 15.36 4.50 1.00
CA PRO A 20 15.73 4.78 2.38
C PRO A 20 14.53 5.19 3.24
N VAL A 21 14.49 4.68 4.47
CA VAL A 21 13.50 5.03 5.50
C VAL A 21 14.25 5.44 6.76
N VAL A 22 13.86 6.55 7.36
CA VAL A 22 14.37 6.98 8.68
C VAL A 22 13.50 6.34 9.75
N THR A 23 14.12 5.55 10.62
CA THR A 23 13.43 4.90 11.74
C THR A 23 13.30 5.82 12.94
N GLY A 24 12.42 5.51 13.89
CA GLY A 24 12.13 6.38 15.04
C GLY A 24 13.31 6.68 15.97
N ASP A 25 14.40 5.90 15.90
CA ASP A 25 15.66 6.14 16.60
C ASP A 25 16.67 6.98 15.78
N GLY A 26 16.27 7.45 14.58
CA GLY A 26 17.10 8.22 13.67
C GLY A 26 18.05 7.40 12.79
N SER A 27 18.00 6.06 12.88
CA SER A 27 18.77 5.22 11.96
C SER A 27 18.16 5.26 10.55
N VAL A 28 18.99 5.01 9.53
CA VAL A 28 18.54 4.90 8.15
C VAL A 28 18.53 3.42 7.74
N TYR A 29 17.36 2.90 7.43
CA TYR A 29 17.20 1.60 6.79
C TYR A 29 17.22 1.78 5.27
N LEU A 30 18.15 1.10 4.61
CA LEU A 30 18.19 1.06 3.14
C LEU A 30 17.29 -0.08 2.68
N GLY A 31 16.15 0.24 2.10
CA GLY A 31 15.24 -0.75 1.54
C GLY A 31 15.93 -1.57 0.44
N ASN A 32 15.94 -2.90 0.58
CA ASN A 32 16.54 -3.83 -0.39
C ASN A 32 15.49 -4.58 -1.21
N GLY A 33 14.22 -4.16 -1.12
CA GLY A 33 13.11 -4.75 -1.86
C GLY A 33 13.06 -4.30 -3.32
N GLN A 34 12.04 -4.76 -4.02
CA GLN A 34 11.80 -4.46 -5.43
C GLN A 34 10.47 -3.72 -5.65
N GLY A 35 10.00 -2.97 -4.66
CA GLY A 35 8.70 -2.30 -4.72
C GLY A 35 7.56 -3.31 -4.64
N ILE A 36 6.70 -3.35 -5.67
CA ILE A 36 5.66 -4.38 -5.78
C ILE A 36 6.20 -5.54 -6.63
N CYS A 37 5.93 -6.78 -6.19
CA CYS A 37 6.26 -8.00 -6.93
C CYS A 37 5.01 -8.83 -7.17
N LEU A 38 4.94 -9.46 -8.35
CA LEU A 38 3.95 -10.48 -8.72
C LEU A 38 4.63 -11.85 -8.67
N TRP A 39 4.00 -12.76 -7.94
CA TRP A 39 4.46 -14.14 -7.79
C TRP A 39 3.40 -15.12 -8.28
N GLU A 40 3.85 -16.21 -8.87
CA GLU A 40 3.04 -17.41 -9.06
C GLU A 40 3.30 -18.37 -7.90
N PHE A 41 2.23 -18.77 -7.21
CA PHE A 41 2.26 -19.76 -6.13
C PHE A 41 1.54 -21.03 -6.59
N ASP A 42 2.21 -22.16 -6.48
CA ASP A 42 1.64 -23.48 -6.74
C ASP A 42 1.15 -24.11 -5.43
N GLU A 43 -0.19 -24.18 -5.26
CA GLU A 43 -0.81 -24.71 -4.05
C GLU A 43 -0.48 -26.19 -3.77
N SER A 44 -0.09 -26.97 -4.79
CA SER A 44 0.21 -28.40 -4.64
C SER A 44 1.62 -28.65 -4.16
N THR A 45 2.58 -27.80 -4.57
CA THR A 45 4.01 -28.00 -4.26
C THR A 45 4.51 -27.00 -3.20
N GLY A 46 3.80 -25.88 -3.00
CA GLY A 46 4.27 -24.77 -2.19
C GLY A 46 5.34 -23.91 -2.87
N GLU A 47 5.62 -24.16 -4.14
CA GLU A 47 6.62 -23.42 -4.90
C GLU A 47 6.14 -21.99 -5.18
N VAL A 48 7.05 -21.02 -5.01
CA VAL A 48 6.82 -19.60 -5.30
C VAL A 48 7.80 -19.16 -6.37
N ARG A 49 7.32 -18.57 -7.46
CA ARG A 49 8.15 -18.08 -8.56
C ARG A 49 7.84 -16.61 -8.84
N LEU A 50 8.87 -15.76 -8.83
CA LEU A 50 8.74 -14.35 -9.23
C LEU A 50 8.40 -14.29 -10.73
N GLU A 51 7.40 -13.50 -11.08
CA GLU A 51 7.01 -13.26 -12.47
C GLU A 51 7.39 -11.86 -12.95
N GLU A 52 7.14 -10.84 -12.11
CA GLU A 52 7.40 -9.44 -12.45
C GLU A 52 7.64 -8.61 -11.19
N SER A 53 8.26 -7.44 -11.35
CA SER A 53 8.45 -6.45 -10.28
C SER A 53 8.28 -5.03 -10.79
N TRP A 54 7.80 -4.14 -9.91
CA TRP A 54 7.61 -2.71 -10.15
C TRP A 54 8.42 -1.89 -9.15
N PRO A 55 9.73 -1.69 -9.40
CA PRO A 55 10.63 -0.99 -8.48
C PRO A 55 10.31 0.51 -8.34
N GLU A 56 9.56 1.08 -9.28
CA GLU A 56 9.06 2.45 -9.21
C GLU A 56 7.98 2.65 -8.14
N ALA A 57 7.36 1.57 -7.65
CA ALA A 57 6.46 1.59 -6.50
C ALA A 57 7.27 1.72 -5.20
N LEU A 58 7.72 2.95 -4.89
CA LEU A 58 8.60 3.22 -3.76
C LEU A 58 7.92 2.87 -2.44
N ASN A 59 8.62 2.08 -1.61
CA ASN A 59 8.21 1.72 -0.25
C ASN A 59 6.75 1.30 -0.15
N ALA A 60 6.31 0.41 -1.07
CA ALA A 60 4.96 -0.12 -1.10
C ALA A 60 4.73 -1.05 0.11
N SER A 61 4.50 -0.49 1.29
CA SER A 61 4.45 -1.23 2.56
C SER A 61 3.14 -1.98 2.78
N TRP A 62 2.04 -1.53 2.17
CA TRP A 62 0.73 -2.19 2.22
C TRP A 62 0.00 -2.10 0.89
N LEU A 63 -0.67 -3.20 0.55
CA LEU A 63 -1.42 -3.35 -0.70
C LEU A 63 -2.87 -3.75 -0.41
N THR A 64 -3.80 -3.29 -1.24
CA THR A 64 -5.17 -3.80 -1.28
C THR A 64 -5.67 -3.89 -2.72
N ILE A 65 -6.52 -4.88 -2.99
CA ILE A 65 -7.17 -5.06 -4.30
C ILE A 65 -8.61 -4.54 -4.20
N SER A 66 -9.07 -3.87 -5.27
CA SER A 66 -10.46 -3.43 -5.36
C SER A 66 -11.44 -4.62 -5.28
N PRO A 67 -12.69 -4.40 -4.82
CA PRO A 67 -13.68 -5.47 -4.70
C PRO A 67 -13.98 -6.21 -6.02
N ASP A 68 -13.81 -5.55 -7.16
CA ASP A 68 -13.99 -6.14 -8.49
C ASP A 68 -12.72 -6.80 -9.07
N GLY A 69 -11.61 -6.74 -8.34
CA GLY A 69 -10.33 -7.35 -8.71
C GLY A 69 -9.56 -6.65 -9.83
N LYS A 70 -9.95 -5.44 -10.23
CA LYS A 70 -9.35 -4.75 -11.40
C LYS A 70 -8.28 -3.73 -11.05
N MET A 71 -8.23 -3.30 -9.79
CA MET A 71 -7.27 -2.31 -9.31
C MET A 71 -6.51 -2.84 -8.11
N LEU A 72 -5.24 -2.47 -8.04
CA LEU A 72 -4.41 -2.60 -6.84
C LEU A 72 -4.05 -1.21 -6.36
N TYR A 73 -4.23 -0.95 -5.07
CA TYR A 73 -3.81 0.27 -4.41
C TYR A 73 -2.66 -0.04 -3.45
N ALA A 74 -1.67 0.84 -3.44
CA ALA A 74 -0.48 0.72 -2.61
C ALA A 74 -0.22 2.01 -1.85
N VAL A 75 -0.01 1.97 -0.55
CA VAL A 75 0.61 3.10 0.15
C VAL A 75 2.10 3.12 -0.13
N ASN A 76 2.60 4.29 -0.44
CA ASN A 76 4.03 4.58 -0.53
C ASN A 76 4.44 5.21 0.81
N GLU A 77 5.02 4.40 1.69
CA GLU A 77 5.39 4.81 3.04
C GLU A 77 6.66 5.66 2.99
N LEU A 78 6.45 6.94 2.75
CA LEU A 78 7.45 7.98 2.66
C LEU A 78 7.14 9.06 3.69
N ASP A 79 8.18 9.76 4.15
CA ASP A 79 8.02 10.91 5.02
C ASP A 79 7.76 12.19 4.22
N ASP A 80 8.19 12.22 2.97
CA ASP A 80 7.95 13.29 2.02
C ASP A 80 7.77 12.75 0.60
N TYR A 81 6.63 13.10 0.00
CA TYR A 81 6.36 12.88 -1.42
C TYR A 81 6.13 14.23 -2.09
N GLU A 82 7.04 14.62 -2.99
CA GLU A 82 6.98 15.88 -3.76
C GLU A 82 6.80 17.15 -2.88
N GLY A 83 7.41 17.19 -1.69
CA GLY A 83 7.35 18.34 -0.79
C GLY A 83 6.08 18.47 0.03
N THR A 84 5.26 17.40 0.12
CA THR A 84 3.97 17.44 0.83
C THR A 84 4.07 17.12 2.33
N MET A 85 5.26 16.76 2.83
CA MET A 85 5.47 16.27 4.20
C MET A 85 4.60 15.04 4.54
N GLY A 86 4.35 14.19 3.56
CA GLY A 86 3.59 12.96 3.68
C GLY A 86 3.99 11.96 2.63
N GLY A 87 3.47 10.74 2.71
CA GLY A 87 3.69 9.73 1.69
C GLY A 87 2.72 9.88 0.51
N ALA A 88 2.52 8.79 -0.21
CA ALA A 88 1.62 8.76 -1.35
C ALA A 88 0.70 7.53 -1.34
N LEU A 89 -0.34 7.60 -2.14
CA LEU A 89 -1.19 6.48 -2.48
C LEU A 89 -1.14 6.29 -4.00
N SER A 90 -0.74 5.10 -4.43
CA SER A 90 -0.65 4.72 -5.85
C SER A 90 -1.77 3.76 -6.23
N ALA A 91 -2.30 3.89 -7.44
CA ALA A 91 -3.24 2.97 -8.04
C ALA A 91 -2.67 2.34 -9.31
N TYR A 92 -2.94 1.06 -9.49
CA TYR A 92 -2.51 0.27 -10.64
C TYR A 92 -3.68 -0.52 -11.19
N ARG A 93 -3.80 -0.58 -12.52
CA ARG A 93 -4.73 -1.48 -13.19
C ARG A 93 -4.15 -2.88 -13.24
N ILE A 94 -4.97 -3.87 -12.91
CA ILE A 94 -4.62 -5.29 -13.00
C ILE A 94 -5.18 -5.82 -14.32
N ASP A 95 -4.33 -6.36 -15.19
CA ASP A 95 -4.76 -7.03 -16.40
C ASP A 95 -5.21 -8.48 -16.14
N MET A 96 -5.68 -9.16 -17.20
CA MET A 96 -6.18 -10.54 -17.10
C MET A 96 -5.09 -11.56 -16.73
N GLN A 97 -3.82 -11.23 -16.88
CA GLN A 97 -2.66 -12.04 -16.50
C GLN A 97 -2.13 -11.70 -15.11
N GLY A 98 -2.63 -10.61 -14.50
CA GLY A 98 -2.19 -10.10 -13.20
C GLY A 98 -1.04 -9.08 -13.28
N TYR A 99 -0.65 -8.61 -14.47
CA TYR A 99 0.35 -7.56 -14.57
C TYR A 99 -0.25 -6.20 -14.22
N LEU A 100 0.58 -5.34 -13.62
CA LEU A 100 0.17 -4.02 -13.19
C LEU A 100 0.57 -2.96 -14.22
N ALA A 101 -0.37 -2.07 -14.52
CA ALA A 101 -0.11 -0.83 -15.24
C ALA A 101 -0.39 0.35 -14.30
N ALA A 102 0.59 1.24 -14.12
CA ALA A 102 0.40 2.44 -13.32
C ALA A 102 -0.77 3.27 -13.86
N ASP A 103 -1.64 3.76 -12.97
CA ASP A 103 -2.81 4.56 -13.31
C ASP A 103 -2.69 5.97 -12.74
N SER A 104 -2.64 6.08 -11.42
CA SER A 104 -2.62 7.37 -10.73
C SER A 104 -1.85 7.27 -9.43
N ILE A 105 -1.31 8.41 -9.00
CA ILE A 105 -0.67 8.57 -7.69
C ILE A 105 -1.09 9.92 -7.11
N LEU A 106 -1.45 9.96 -5.84
CA LEU A 106 -1.81 11.17 -5.12
C LEU A 106 -1.05 11.27 -3.80
N PRO A 107 -0.66 12.48 -3.39
CA PRO A 107 -0.07 12.68 -2.07
C PRO A 107 -1.08 12.34 -0.98
N VAL A 108 -0.59 11.69 0.08
CA VAL A 108 -1.30 11.48 1.33
C VAL A 108 -0.90 12.60 2.28
N MET A 109 -1.89 13.37 2.76
CA MET A 109 -1.65 14.44 3.74
C MET A 109 -1.47 13.81 5.13
N GLY A 110 -0.32 13.16 5.34
CA GLY A 110 0.03 12.47 6.58
C GLY A 110 1.30 11.65 6.38
N ALA A 111 2.24 11.78 7.31
CA ALA A 111 3.52 11.07 7.23
C ALA A 111 3.37 9.58 7.52
N ALA A 112 4.15 8.79 6.81
CA ALA A 112 4.22 7.32 6.91
C ALA A 112 2.85 6.63 6.78
N PRO A 113 2.16 6.72 5.61
CA PRO A 113 0.98 5.91 5.36
C PRO A 113 1.38 4.43 5.32
N CYS A 114 0.85 3.64 6.25
CA CYS A 114 1.27 2.25 6.47
C CYS A 114 0.16 1.22 6.26
N HIS A 115 -1.05 1.65 5.93
CA HIS A 115 -2.17 0.77 5.65
C HIS A 115 -3.12 1.40 4.64
N VAL A 116 -3.67 0.59 3.75
CA VAL A 116 -4.70 0.99 2.79
C VAL A 116 -5.83 -0.03 2.75
N SER A 117 -7.08 0.45 2.63
CA SER A 117 -8.26 -0.38 2.43
C SER A 117 -9.28 0.27 1.52
N CYS A 118 -10.02 -0.54 0.75
CA CYS A 118 -11.17 -0.08 -0.03
C CYS A 118 -12.46 -0.21 0.77
N ASP A 119 -13.43 0.66 0.50
CA ASP A 119 -14.81 0.40 0.92
C ASP A 119 -15.44 -0.74 0.09
N GLY A 120 -16.45 -1.39 0.65
CA GLY A 120 -17.13 -2.50 -0.04
C GLY A 120 -17.87 -2.09 -1.32
N SER A 121 -18.11 -0.80 -1.54
CA SER A 121 -18.71 -0.29 -2.78
C SER A 121 -17.69 -0.01 -3.88
N GLY A 122 -16.39 -0.01 -3.57
CA GLY A 122 -15.32 0.34 -4.50
C GLY A 122 -15.33 1.80 -4.95
N ARG A 123 -15.84 2.71 -4.11
CA ARG A 123 -15.89 4.14 -4.41
C ARG A 123 -14.87 4.97 -3.66
N HIS A 124 -14.35 4.43 -2.55
CA HIS A 124 -13.39 5.12 -1.70
C HIS A 124 -12.27 4.18 -1.28
N VAL A 125 -11.11 4.78 -1.08
CA VAL A 125 -9.92 4.15 -0.48
C VAL A 125 -9.49 4.98 0.72
N PHE A 126 -9.11 4.31 1.80
CA PHE A 126 -8.69 4.94 3.05
C PHE A 126 -7.25 4.55 3.36
N THR A 127 -6.47 5.51 3.83
CA THR A 127 -5.12 5.26 4.36
C THR A 127 -5.06 5.56 5.84
N ALA A 128 -4.29 4.77 6.59
CA ALA A 128 -3.88 5.12 7.94
C ALA A 128 -2.42 5.59 7.91
N ASN A 129 -2.16 6.76 8.53
CA ASN A 129 -0.88 7.45 8.46
C ASN A 129 -0.24 7.43 9.87
N TYR A 130 0.76 6.58 10.06
CA TYR A 130 1.31 6.25 11.39
C TYR A 130 1.94 7.48 12.07
N ASN A 131 2.95 8.09 11.45
CA ASN A 131 3.62 9.26 12.01
C ASN A 131 2.72 10.50 12.03
N GLY A 132 1.79 10.60 11.06
CA GLY A 132 0.83 11.69 11.00
C GLY A 132 -0.32 11.58 12.00
N GLY A 133 -0.50 10.42 12.67
CA GLY A 133 -1.63 10.18 13.57
C GLY A 133 -2.97 10.49 12.90
N SER A 134 -3.13 10.12 11.64
CA SER A 134 -4.26 10.56 10.82
C SER A 134 -4.76 9.44 9.90
N MET A 135 -5.95 9.66 9.34
CA MET A 135 -6.53 8.86 8.27
C MET A 135 -6.88 9.79 7.11
N SER A 136 -6.62 9.36 5.89
CA SER A 136 -7.06 10.08 4.68
C SER A 136 -8.05 9.24 3.89
N CYS A 137 -9.02 9.89 3.27
CA CYS A 137 -10.03 9.30 2.41
C CYS A 137 -9.86 9.82 0.99
N PHE A 138 -9.85 8.91 0.01
CA PHE A 138 -9.74 9.25 -1.41
C PHE A 138 -10.97 8.74 -2.14
N ARG A 139 -11.54 9.59 -2.97
CA ARG A 139 -12.60 9.20 -3.90
C ARG A 139 -11.98 8.55 -5.14
N LEU A 140 -12.62 7.49 -5.59
CA LEU A 140 -12.26 6.81 -6.83
C LEU A 140 -13.09 7.32 -7.99
N SER A 141 -12.48 7.33 -9.18
CA SER A 141 -13.18 7.51 -10.45
C SER A 141 -14.02 6.27 -10.80
N GLN A 142 -14.88 6.37 -11.79
CA GLN A 142 -15.74 5.25 -12.20
C GLN A 142 -14.96 4.01 -12.67
N ASP A 143 -13.76 4.20 -13.14
CA ASP A 143 -12.86 3.16 -13.61
C ASP A 143 -11.82 2.72 -12.57
N GLY A 144 -11.94 3.20 -11.33
CA GLY A 144 -11.16 2.78 -10.16
C GLY A 144 -9.87 3.56 -9.92
N GLY A 145 -9.50 4.51 -10.78
CA GLY A 145 -8.35 5.39 -10.54
C GLY A 145 -8.59 6.35 -9.37
N LEU A 146 -7.53 6.88 -8.78
CA LEU A 146 -7.62 7.91 -7.73
C LEU A 146 -8.07 9.23 -8.37
N ALA A 147 -9.18 9.79 -7.90
CA ALA A 147 -9.70 11.06 -8.40
C ALA A 147 -9.21 12.25 -7.58
N GLU A 148 -9.43 12.21 -6.28
CA GLU A 148 -9.00 13.27 -5.35
C GLU A 148 -9.02 12.78 -3.91
N MET A 149 -8.31 13.47 -3.03
CA MET A 149 -8.49 13.32 -1.59
C MET A 149 -9.80 14.01 -1.18
N ASP A 150 -10.72 13.22 -0.61
CA ASP A 150 -12.09 13.67 -0.26
C ASP A 150 -12.20 14.11 1.20
N GLY A 151 -11.24 13.70 2.05
CA GLY A 151 -11.21 14.10 3.45
C GLY A 151 -10.03 13.55 4.22
N GLN A 152 -9.80 14.14 5.38
CA GLN A 152 -8.80 13.72 6.35
C GLN A 152 -9.34 13.82 7.76
N LEU A 153 -9.05 12.83 8.58
CA LEU A 153 -9.24 12.87 10.03
C LEU A 153 -7.88 12.87 10.70
N VAL A 154 -7.57 13.94 11.42
CA VAL A 154 -6.37 14.03 12.24
C VAL A 154 -6.75 13.75 13.69
N HIS A 155 -6.12 12.76 14.32
CA HIS A 155 -6.29 12.52 15.74
C HIS A 155 -5.54 13.62 16.51
N SER A 156 -6.26 14.51 17.18
CA SER A 156 -5.67 15.34 18.21
C SER A 156 -5.33 14.41 19.38
N PHE A 157 -4.05 14.18 19.62
CA PHE A 157 -3.64 13.70 20.93
C PHE A 157 -4.02 14.81 21.90
N GLY A 158 -5.16 14.68 22.61
CA GLY A 158 -5.44 15.51 23.75
C GLY A 158 -4.18 15.50 24.61
N GLU A 159 -3.81 16.64 25.18
CA GLU A 159 -2.77 16.68 26.19
C GLU A 159 -3.03 15.52 27.13
N LYS A 160 -2.18 14.49 27.11
CA LYS A 160 -2.18 13.51 28.17
C LYS A 160 -1.76 14.30 29.38
N GLU A 161 -2.72 14.74 30.19
CA GLU A 161 -2.44 14.92 31.60
C GLU A 161 -1.86 13.59 32.07
N ASN A 162 -0.55 13.53 32.17
CA ASN A 162 0.11 12.39 32.75
C ASN A 162 -0.47 12.27 34.16
N ALA A 163 -1.24 11.21 34.40
CA ALA A 163 -1.91 10.95 35.68
C ALA A 163 -0.94 10.88 36.87
N ASP A 164 0.36 10.99 36.64
CA ASP A 164 1.44 10.94 37.61
C ASP A 164 2.36 12.20 37.58
N GLY A 165 1.98 13.29 36.86
CA GLY A 165 2.70 14.58 36.93
C GLY A 165 4.17 14.53 36.49
N ARG A 166 4.55 13.57 35.63
CA ARG A 166 5.88 13.53 35.02
C ARG A 166 5.80 14.12 33.62
N GLU A 167 6.56 15.22 33.44
CA GLU A 167 6.80 15.82 32.12
C GLU A 167 7.58 14.87 31.20
#